data_cea8c001d4d1c0c306ff4adbc2612d9e
#
_entry.id   cea8c001d4d1c0c306ff4adbc2612d9e
#
_cell.length_a   1.000
_cell.length_b   1.000
_cell.length_c   1.000
_cell.angle_alpha   90.00
_cell.angle_beta   90.00
_cell.angle_gamma   90.00
#
_symmetry.space_group_name_H-M   'P 1'
#
loop_
_entity.id
_entity.type
_entity.pdbx_description
1 polymer ?
#
loop_
_entity_poly.entity_id
_entity_poly.type
_entity_poly.pdbx_seq_one_letter_code
_entity_poly.pdbx_strand_id
1 'polypeptide(L)'
;MPLRTLNLDGDRQADLSVHGGPYKAVYGYPSEHYPFWRSELPGTDLPWGMFGENFTTQDLCEGDLHIGDRLQIGAAVVMVRQTRTPCYKLAAKFQRDDMLERFLISGRSGVYFSVEEEGTVASGDSFQFLSRAPKGLTIEDMNRLIASDRYNRTLLDKAIATPALPEDWREHFLERLARMTSMHST
;
A
#
# COMPACT_ATOMS: atom_id res chain seq x y z
N MET A 1 -17.46 -12.64 3.19
CA MET A 1 -16.31 -13.23 3.92
C MET A 1 -16.04 -12.38 5.16
N PRO A 2 -15.74 -12.96 6.33
CA PRO A 2 -15.36 -12.19 7.51
C PRO A 2 -13.99 -11.53 7.32
N LEU A 3 -13.92 -10.23 7.55
CA LEU A 3 -12.71 -9.44 7.63
C LEU A 3 -12.34 -9.28 9.10
N ARG A 4 -11.17 -9.80 9.49
CA ARG A 4 -10.67 -9.81 10.85
C ARG A 4 -9.56 -8.79 11.03
N THR A 5 -9.21 -8.51 12.28
CA THR A 5 -8.15 -7.53 12.63
C THR A 5 -6.82 -7.75 11.91
N LEU A 6 -6.47 -8.99 11.59
CA LEU A 6 -5.17 -9.31 10.98
C LEU A 6 -5.25 -9.82 9.54
N ASN A 7 -6.42 -10.25 9.06
CA ASN A 7 -6.58 -10.81 7.71
C ASN A 7 -8.05 -10.96 7.29
N LEU A 8 -8.25 -11.38 6.04
CA LEU A 8 -9.50 -11.87 5.53
C LEU A 8 -9.61 -13.39 5.83
N ASP A 9 -10.75 -13.87 6.36
CA ASP A 9 -10.93 -15.29 6.64
C ASP A 9 -10.66 -16.15 5.39
N GLY A 10 -9.83 -17.18 5.55
CA GLY A 10 -9.38 -18.03 4.44
C GLY A 10 -8.06 -17.58 3.79
N ASP A 11 -7.60 -16.37 4.03
CA ASP A 11 -6.26 -15.95 3.62
C ASP A 11 -5.22 -16.44 4.64
N ARG A 12 -4.36 -17.38 4.20
CA ARG A 12 -3.24 -17.88 5.01
C ARG A 12 -2.00 -17.07 4.67
N GLN A 13 -1.74 -16.02 5.45
CA GLN A 13 -0.48 -15.30 5.36
C GLN A 13 0.67 -16.26 5.74
N ALA A 14 1.49 -16.61 4.75
CA ALA A 14 2.51 -17.66 4.89
C ALA A 14 3.68 -17.29 5.83
N ASP A 15 3.83 -16.01 6.18
CA ASP A 15 4.91 -15.53 7.06
C ASP A 15 4.49 -14.22 7.73
N LEU A 16 4.07 -14.34 8.97
CA LEU A 16 3.61 -13.20 9.77
C LEU A 16 4.75 -12.28 10.25
N SER A 17 6.02 -12.72 10.15
CA SER A 17 7.17 -11.91 10.58
C SER A 17 7.55 -10.82 9.58
N VAL A 18 7.21 -11.01 8.30
CA VAL A 18 7.56 -10.09 7.20
C VAL A 18 6.34 -9.62 6.42
N HIS A 19 5.30 -10.47 6.33
CA HIS A 19 4.07 -10.25 5.60
C HIS A 19 2.89 -10.35 6.56
N GLY A 20 2.22 -9.24 6.84
CA GLY A 20 1.08 -9.18 7.75
C GLY A 20 1.29 -8.20 8.89
N GLY A 21 0.57 -8.45 9.99
CA GLY A 21 0.52 -7.54 11.12
C GLY A 21 -0.59 -6.48 10.97
N PRO A 22 -0.84 -5.69 12.02
CA PRO A 22 -2.02 -4.83 12.09
C PRO A 22 -2.06 -3.75 11.01
N TYR A 23 -0.91 -3.35 10.48
CA TYR A 23 -0.81 -2.31 9.43
C TYR A 23 -0.83 -2.87 7.99
N LYS A 24 -0.85 -4.20 7.85
CA LYS A 24 -0.89 -4.92 6.56
C LYS A 24 -1.95 -6.03 6.60
N ALA A 25 -3.07 -5.78 7.28
CA ALA A 25 -4.12 -6.77 7.46
C ALA A 25 -4.75 -7.19 6.14
N VAL A 26 -5.01 -6.23 5.26
CA VAL A 26 -5.51 -6.50 3.90
C VAL A 26 -4.86 -5.58 2.88
N TYR A 27 -4.75 -6.08 1.66
CA TYR A 27 -4.15 -5.42 0.54
C TYR A 27 -5.17 -5.16 -0.56
N GLY A 28 -5.35 -3.89 -0.93
CA GLY A 28 -6.15 -3.44 -2.06
C GLY A 28 -5.27 -3.09 -3.26
N TYR A 29 -5.70 -3.45 -4.46
CA TYR A 29 -5.01 -3.12 -5.70
C TYR A 29 -5.99 -2.61 -6.74
N PRO A 30 -5.80 -1.38 -7.28
CA PRO A 30 -6.69 -0.79 -8.27
C PRO A 30 -6.75 -1.58 -9.57
N SER A 31 -7.95 -1.89 -10.03
CA SER A 31 -8.20 -2.55 -11.31
C SER A 31 -7.68 -1.73 -12.50
N GLU A 32 -7.59 -0.42 -12.34
CA GLU A 32 -7.07 0.56 -13.29
C GLU A 32 -5.60 0.32 -13.66
N HIS A 33 -4.87 -0.40 -12.82
CA HIS A 33 -3.47 -0.74 -13.09
C HIS A 33 -3.30 -1.94 -14.02
N TYR A 34 -4.30 -2.81 -14.12
CA TYR A 34 -4.21 -4.01 -14.94
C TYR A 34 -4.01 -3.75 -16.45
N PRO A 35 -4.66 -2.76 -17.09
CA PRO A 35 -4.38 -2.41 -18.49
C PRO A 35 -2.91 -2.03 -18.72
N PHE A 36 -2.31 -1.26 -17.81
CA PHE A 36 -0.88 -0.93 -17.89
C PHE A 36 -0.03 -2.20 -17.86
N TRP A 37 -0.28 -3.11 -16.90
CA TRP A 37 0.50 -4.34 -16.79
C TRP A 37 0.28 -5.30 -17.98
N ARG A 38 -0.90 -5.32 -18.55
CA ARG A 38 -1.13 -6.08 -19.79
C ARG A 38 -0.30 -5.57 -20.96
N SER A 39 -0.06 -4.26 -21.03
CA SER A 39 0.82 -3.68 -22.05
C SER A 39 2.31 -3.93 -21.78
N GLU A 40 2.73 -3.89 -20.49
CA GLU A 40 4.11 -4.12 -20.08
C GLU A 40 4.53 -5.60 -20.13
N LEU A 41 3.58 -6.51 -20.00
CA LEU A 41 3.80 -7.95 -19.88
C LEU A 41 2.98 -8.72 -20.94
N PRO A 42 3.23 -8.49 -22.23
CA PRO A 42 2.45 -9.15 -23.28
C PRO A 42 2.59 -10.68 -23.18
N GLY A 43 1.47 -11.38 -23.33
CA GLY A 43 1.42 -12.84 -23.23
C GLY A 43 1.34 -13.39 -21.81
N THR A 44 1.38 -12.54 -20.79
CA THR A 44 1.17 -12.96 -19.40
C THR A 44 -0.32 -12.89 -19.05
N ASP A 45 -0.87 -13.99 -18.54
CA ASP A 45 -2.22 -13.96 -17.99
C ASP A 45 -2.24 -13.19 -16.67
N LEU A 46 -3.15 -12.22 -16.55
CA LEU A 46 -3.27 -11.34 -15.40
C LEU A 46 -4.70 -11.40 -14.83
N PRO A 47 -5.09 -12.51 -14.19
CA PRO A 47 -6.35 -12.58 -13.45
C PRO A 47 -6.32 -11.65 -12.23
N TRP A 48 -7.50 -11.30 -11.72
CA TRP A 48 -7.62 -10.60 -10.43
C TRP A 48 -6.90 -11.38 -9.32
N GLY A 49 -6.25 -10.69 -8.40
CA GLY A 49 -5.40 -11.31 -7.39
C GLY A 49 -3.98 -11.61 -7.86
N MET A 50 -3.62 -11.26 -9.12
CA MET A 50 -2.28 -11.54 -9.65
C MET A 50 -1.18 -10.82 -8.88
N PHE A 51 -1.44 -9.64 -8.36
CA PHE A 51 -0.49 -8.90 -7.51
C PHE A 51 -0.55 -9.31 -6.04
N GLY A 52 -1.37 -10.31 -5.67
CA GLY A 52 -1.50 -10.83 -4.32
C GLY A 52 -2.43 -9.98 -3.45
N GLU A 53 -3.29 -9.21 -4.09
CA GLU A 53 -4.30 -8.41 -3.41
C GLU A 53 -5.45 -9.27 -2.87
N ASN A 54 -5.99 -8.86 -1.71
CA ASN A 54 -7.22 -9.37 -1.14
C ASN A 54 -8.45 -8.74 -1.83
N PHE A 55 -8.30 -7.45 -2.21
CA PHE A 55 -9.34 -6.69 -2.89
C PHE A 55 -8.79 -6.12 -4.20
N THR A 56 -9.36 -6.53 -5.34
CA THR A 56 -9.23 -5.76 -6.57
C THR A 56 -10.25 -4.63 -6.50
N THR A 57 -9.77 -3.40 -6.35
CA THR A 57 -10.60 -2.20 -6.11
C THR A 57 -10.86 -1.44 -7.39
N GLN A 58 -11.84 -0.55 -7.37
CA GLN A 58 -12.11 0.44 -8.41
C GLN A 58 -12.21 1.82 -7.78
N ASP A 59 -11.69 2.84 -8.47
CA ASP A 59 -11.71 4.25 -8.03
C ASP A 59 -11.00 4.52 -6.69
N LEU A 60 -9.98 3.69 -6.35
CA LEU A 60 -9.15 3.84 -5.16
C LEU A 60 -7.65 3.85 -5.53
N CYS A 61 -7.26 4.84 -6.33
CA CYS A 61 -5.87 5.00 -6.76
C CYS A 61 -5.01 5.66 -5.67
N GLU A 62 -3.69 5.48 -5.77
CA GLU A 62 -2.69 5.90 -4.79
C GLU A 62 -2.71 7.42 -4.51
N GLY A 63 -3.02 8.23 -5.52
CA GLY A 63 -3.11 9.70 -5.38
C GLY A 63 -4.34 10.17 -4.61
N ASP A 64 -5.40 9.35 -4.58
CA ASP A 64 -6.67 9.68 -3.94
C ASP A 64 -6.72 9.29 -2.46
N LEU A 65 -5.80 8.44 -2.02
CA LEU A 65 -5.76 7.86 -0.68
C LEU A 65 -4.68 8.51 0.18
N HIS A 66 -5.08 9.06 1.35
CA HIS A 66 -4.17 9.57 2.35
C HIS A 66 -4.00 8.55 3.49
N ILE A 67 -2.79 8.41 3.99
CA ILE A 67 -2.52 7.62 5.20
C ILE A 67 -3.33 8.20 6.36
N GLY A 68 -4.20 7.36 6.95
CA GLY A 68 -5.16 7.75 7.96
C GLY A 68 -6.60 7.95 7.45
N ASP A 69 -6.84 7.89 6.14
CA ASP A 69 -8.22 7.83 5.62
C ASP A 69 -8.93 6.58 6.17
N ARG A 70 -10.14 6.77 6.66
CA ARG A 70 -11.00 5.68 7.16
C ARG A 70 -12.12 5.41 6.17
N LEU A 71 -12.29 4.14 5.83
CA LEU A 71 -13.30 3.70 4.86
C LEU A 71 -14.12 2.55 5.45
N GLN A 72 -15.40 2.56 5.13
CA GLN A 72 -16.28 1.42 5.35
C GLN A 72 -16.32 0.57 4.09
N ILE A 73 -16.26 -0.75 4.26
CA ILE A 73 -16.54 -1.75 3.22
C ILE A 73 -17.43 -2.84 3.81
N GLY A 74 -18.61 -3.03 3.23
CA GLY A 74 -19.63 -3.92 3.83
C GLY A 74 -19.92 -3.52 5.28
N ALA A 75 -19.74 -4.45 6.22
CA ALA A 75 -19.91 -4.21 7.66
C ALA A 75 -18.59 -3.87 8.38
N ALA A 76 -17.44 -3.82 7.69
CA ALA A 76 -16.13 -3.58 8.28
C ALA A 76 -15.68 -2.14 8.10
N VAL A 77 -14.77 -1.67 8.99
CA VAL A 77 -14.08 -0.38 8.87
C VAL A 77 -12.59 -0.62 8.74
N VAL A 78 -11.98 -0.01 7.73
CA VAL A 78 -10.55 -0.09 7.45
C VAL A 78 -9.91 1.29 7.41
N MET A 79 -8.60 1.36 7.71
CA MET A 79 -7.82 2.58 7.61
C MET A 79 -6.64 2.40 6.65
N VAL A 80 -6.42 3.38 5.78
CA VAL A 80 -5.25 3.46 4.90
C VAL A 80 -3.98 3.60 5.73
N ARG A 81 -2.99 2.72 5.53
CA ARG A 81 -1.77 2.68 6.34
C ARG A 81 -0.49 2.93 5.56
N GLN A 82 -0.29 2.25 4.46
CA GLN A 82 0.97 2.32 3.73
C GLN A 82 0.86 1.76 2.31
N THR A 83 1.84 2.10 1.49
CA THR A 83 2.07 1.48 0.19
C THR A 83 2.61 0.05 0.34
N ARG A 84 2.51 -0.74 -0.71
CA ARG A 84 3.20 -2.02 -0.80
C ARG A 84 4.59 -1.86 -1.42
N THR A 85 5.61 -2.33 -0.69
CA THR A 85 6.92 -2.59 -1.27
C THR A 85 6.95 -4.01 -1.85
N PRO A 86 7.43 -4.20 -3.09
CA PRO A 86 7.48 -5.52 -3.69
C PRO A 86 8.53 -6.41 -2.99
N CYS A 87 8.27 -7.72 -2.95
CA CYS A 87 9.18 -8.70 -2.42
C CYS A 87 9.39 -9.87 -3.40
N TYR A 88 10.34 -10.75 -3.12
CA TYR A 88 10.69 -11.89 -3.98
C TYR A 88 9.49 -12.75 -4.41
N LYS A 89 8.41 -12.82 -3.58
CA LYS A 89 7.19 -13.56 -3.93
C LYS A 89 6.51 -13.01 -5.19
N LEU A 90 6.63 -11.69 -5.43
CA LEU A 90 6.10 -11.09 -6.65
C LEU A 90 6.90 -11.54 -7.86
N ALA A 91 8.24 -11.50 -7.81
CA ALA A 91 9.12 -12.00 -8.86
C ALA A 91 8.86 -13.48 -9.17
N ALA A 92 8.74 -14.29 -8.13
CA ALA A 92 8.44 -15.73 -8.26
C ALA A 92 7.06 -15.97 -8.92
N LYS A 93 6.03 -15.20 -8.54
CA LYS A 93 4.68 -15.34 -9.11
C LYS A 93 4.64 -14.97 -10.58
N PHE A 94 5.40 -13.95 -10.99
CA PHE A 94 5.51 -13.53 -12.38
C PHE A 94 6.59 -14.29 -13.17
N GLN A 95 7.41 -15.12 -12.50
CA GLN A 95 8.57 -15.81 -13.06
C GLN A 95 9.53 -14.84 -13.78
N ARG A 96 9.75 -13.67 -13.18
CA ARG A 96 10.55 -12.57 -13.73
C ARG A 96 11.35 -11.85 -12.64
N ASP A 97 12.65 -11.82 -12.79
CA ASP A 97 13.56 -11.17 -11.84
C ASP A 97 13.44 -9.63 -11.87
N ASP A 98 13.11 -9.04 -13.03
CA ASP A 98 12.94 -7.59 -13.20
C ASP A 98 11.61 -7.06 -12.66
N MET A 99 10.72 -7.94 -12.17
CA MET A 99 9.37 -7.54 -11.74
C MET A 99 9.38 -6.64 -10.52
N LEU A 100 10.35 -6.82 -9.60
CA LEU A 100 10.45 -5.96 -8.41
C LEU A 100 10.76 -4.51 -8.78
N GLU A 101 11.72 -4.32 -9.67
CA GLU A 101 12.11 -3.00 -10.15
C GLU A 101 10.99 -2.34 -10.94
N ARG A 102 10.39 -3.06 -11.89
CA ARG A 102 9.24 -2.58 -12.68
C ARG A 102 8.08 -2.16 -11.79
N PHE A 103 7.75 -2.98 -10.79
CA PHE A 103 6.66 -2.68 -9.86
C PHE A 103 6.95 -1.41 -9.06
N LEU A 104 8.17 -1.28 -8.53
CA LEU A 104 8.59 -0.13 -7.74
C LEU A 104 8.59 1.17 -8.57
N ILE A 105 9.17 1.13 -9.78
CA ILE A 105 9.26 2.29 -10.67
C ILE A 105 7.89 2.71 -11.18
N SER A 106 6.97 1.76 -11.39
CA SER A 106 5.63 2.07 -11.90
C SER A 106 4.81 2.97 -10.98
N GLY A 107 5.12 3.00 -9.67
CA GLY A 107 4.33 3.69 -8.66
C GLY A 107 2.94 3.07 -8.43
N ARG A 108 2.61 1.98 -9.11
CA ARG A 108 1.33 1.26 -9.02
C ARG A 108 1.41 0.20 -7.93
N SER A 109 1.44 0.66 -6.71
CA SER A 109 1.74 -0.17 -5.55
C SER A 109 0.52 -0.83 -4.92
N GLY A 110 -0.66 -0.24 -5.14
CA GLY A 110 -1.81 -0.52 -4.29
C GLY A 110 -1.60 -0.03 -2.85
N VAL A 111 -2.45 -0.45 -1.94
CA VAL A 111 -2.53 0.08 -0.59
C VAL A 111 -2.77 -1.02 0.44
N TYR A 112 -2.06 -0.95 1.56
CA TYR A 112 -2.36 -1.74 2.74
C TYR A 112 -3.28 -0.99 3.69
N PHE A 113 -4.24 -1.74 4.23
CA PHE A 113 -5.17 -1.27 5.26
C PHE A 113 -4.95 -2.02 6.57
N SER A 114 -5.16 -1.33 7.69
CA SER A 114 -5.51 -1.95 8.95
C SER A 114 -7.03 -2.12 9.04
N VAL A 115 -7.48 -3.12 9.79
CA VAL A 115 -8.89 -3.31 10.11
C VAL A 115 -9.14 -2.69 11.48
N GLU A 116 -10.02 -1.69 11.55
CA GLU A 116 -10.40 -1.03 12.79
C GLU A 116 -11.66 -1.65 13.41
N GLU A 117 -12.60 -2.03 12.56
CA GLU A 117 -13.81 -2.74 12.97
C GLU A 117 -13.98 -3.97 12.08
N GLU A 118 -14.03 -5.13 12.71
CA GLU A 118 -14.27 -6.38 12.00
C GLU A 118 -15.69 -6.44 11.44
N GLY A 119 -15.86 -7.09 10.30
CA GLY A 119 -17.17 -7.20 9.68
C GLY A 119 -17.17 -8.19 8.52
N THR A 120 -18.32 -8.35 7.91
CA THR A 120 -18.47 -9.17 6.70
C THR A 120 -18.36 -8.29 5.47
N VAL A 121 -17.55 -8.74 4.52
CA VAL A 121 -17.36 -8.10 3.20
C VAL A 121 -17.68 -9.06 2.07
N ALA A 122 -18.14 -8.54 0.95
CA ALA A 122 -18.48 -9.29 -0.24
C ALA A 122 -17.95 -8.62 -1.51
N SER A 123 -17.82 -9.38 -2.58
CA SER A 123 -17.56 -8.82 -3.90
C SER A 123 -18.70 -7.90 -4.31
N GLY A 124 -18.37 -6.71 -4.79
CA GLY A 124 -19.34 -5.67 -5.15
C GLY A 124 -19.64 -4.68 -4.02
N ASP A 125 -19.13 -4.89 -2.80
CA ASP A 125 -19.25 -3.88 -1.74
C ASP A 125 -18.47 -2.62 -2.12
N SER A 126 -19.08 -1.45 -1.87
CA SER A 126 -18.44 -0.16 -2.12
C SER A 126 -17.59 0.27 -0.93
N PHE A 127 -16.44 0.91 -1.23
CA PHE A 127 -15.67 1.64 -0.25
C PHE A 127 -16.26 3.04 -0.04
N GLN A 128 -16.64 3.35 1.18
CA GLN A 128 -17.22 4.65 1.55
C GLN A 128 -16.31 5.36 2.54
N PHE A 129 -15.87 6.58 2.23
CA PHE A 129 -15.08 7.36 3.16
C PHE A 129 -15.90 7.75 4.39
N LEU A 130 -15.47 7.31 5.57
CA LEU A 130 -16.02 7.74 6.85
C LEU A 130 -15.34 9.01 7.35
N SER A 131 -14.02 9.11 7.13
CA SER A 131 -13.25 10.33 7.40
C SER A 131 -12.05 10.42 6.48
N ARG A 132 -11.65 11.65 6.17
CA ARG A 132 -10.46 11.95 5.36
C ARG A 132 -9.35 12.51 6.22
N ALA A 133 -8.11 12.21 5.85
CA ALA A 133 -6.89 12.74 6.45
C ALA A 133 -6.14 13.63 5.43
N PRO A 134 -6.70 14.77 4.97
CA PRO A 134 -6.20 15.51 3.81
C PRO A 134 -4.82 16.13 4.03
N LYS A 135 -4.35 16.23 5.28
CA LYS A 135 -3.00 16.66 5.63
C LYS A 135 -2.01 15.51 5.70
N GLY A 136 -2.50 14.27 5.65
CA GLY A 136 -1.67 13.07 5.63
C GLY A 136 -0.90 12.91 4.32
N LEU A 137 0.13 12.08 4.37
CA LEU A 137 0.87 11.67 3.19
C LEU A 137 -0.05 10.83 2.28
N THR A 138 -0.07 11.07 0.97
CA THR A 138 -0.77 10.17 0.05
C THR A 138 0.04 8.89 -0.16
N ILE A 139 -0.60 7.83 -0.63
CA ILE A 139 0.11 6.60 -1.00
C ILE A 139 1.05 6.87 -2.19
N GLU A 140 0.66 7.74 -3.12
CA GLU A 140 1.54 8.19 -4.22
C GLU A 140 2.78 8.93 -3.70
N ASP A 141 2.61 9.87 -2.76
CA ASP A 141 3.73 10.59 -2.13
C ASP A 141 4.68 9.60 -1.43
N MET A 142 4.13 8.57 -0.76
CA MET A 142 4.93 7.53 -0.12
C MET A 142 5.70 6.71 -1.16
N ASN A 143 5.10 6.37 -2.30
CA ASN A 143 5.79 5.71 -3.41
C ASN A 143 6.95 6.54 -3.94
N ARG A 144 6.76 7.86 -4.09
CA ARG A 144 7.83 8.78 -4.51
C ARG A 144 8.99 8.75 -3.52
N LEU A 145 8.72 8.82 -2.23
CA LEU A 145 9.75 8.74 -1.18
C LEU A 145 10.51 7.40 -1.20
N ILE A 146 9.88 6.32 -1.64
CA ILE A 146 10.51 4.99 -1.68
C ILE A 146 11.34 4.82 -2.96
N ALA A 147 10.84 5.23 -4.11
CA ALA A 147 11.42 4.91 -5.42
C ALA A 147 12.21 6.06 -6.05
N SER A 148 11.57 7.20 -6.31
CA SER A 148 12.07 8.20 -7.24
C SER A 148 12.54 9.50 -6.61
N ASP A 149 12.00 9.87 -5.42
CA ASP A 149 12.22 11.19 -4.80
C ASP A 149 12.59 11.04 -3.31
N ARG A 150 13.55 10.17 -3.06
CA ARG A 150 13.90 9.64 -1.73
C ARG A 150 14.33 10.70 -0.72
N TYR A 151 14.84 11.82 -1.19
CA TYR A 151 15.38 12.90 -0.37
C TYR A 151 14.56 14.19 -0.47
N ASN A 152 13.29 14.10 -0.86
CA ASN A 152 12.38 15.23 -0.86
C ASN A 152 12.06 15.67 0.58
N ARG A 153 12.67 16.77 1.00
CA ARG A 153 12.52 17.30 2.36
C ARG A 153 11.07 17.55 2.74
N THR A 154 10.31 18.17 1.85
CA THR A 154 8.90 18.52 2.09
C THR A 154 8.04 17.27 2.29
N LEU A 155 8.25 16.23 1.46
CA LEU A 155 7.55 14.96 1.61
C LEU A 155 7.97 14.20 2.87
N LEU A 156 9.26 14.23 3.24
CA LEU A 156 9.74 13.62 4.47
C LEU A 156 9.13 14.28 5.70
N ASP A 157 9.11 15.62 5.75
CA ASP A 157 8.50 16.37 6.84
C ASP A 157 6.98 16.06 6.94
N LYS A 158 6.28 16.01 5.79
CA LYS A 158 4.87 15.62 5.71
C LYS A 158 4.65 14.19 6.21
N ALA A 159 5.50 13.24 5.81
CA ALA A 159 5.41 11.85 6.22
C ALA A 159 5.55 11.70 7.74
N ILE A 160 6.59 12.32 8.32
CA ILE A 160 6.85 12.30 9.77
C ILE A 160 5.70 12.92 10.56
N ALA A 161 5.09 13.98 10.03
CA ALA A 161 3.95 14.66 10.64
C ALA A 161 2.62 13.90 10.48
N THR A 162 2.56 12.82 9.67
CA THR A 162 1.33 12.02 9.45
C THR A 162 1.10 11.07 10.64
N PRO A 163 0.07 11.27 11.49
CA PRO A 163 -0.09 10.50 12.73
C PRO A 163 -0.31 9.00 12.50
N ALA A 164 -1.01 8.64 11.42
CA ALA A 164 -1.36 7.25 11.09
C ALA A 164 -0.25 6.49 10.36
N LEU A 165 0.90 7.13 10.08
CA LEU A 165 2.05 6.45 9.47
C LEU A 165 2.58 5.38 10.43
N PRO A 166 2.79 4.12 9.99
CA PRO A 166 3.44 3.08 10.81
C PRO A 166 4.80 3.53 11.35
N GLU A 167 5.14 3.12 12.58
CA GLU A 167 6.32 3.62 13.28
C GLU A 167 7.63 3.24 12.59
N ASP A 168 7.72 2.03 12.04
CA ASP A 168 8.87 1.58 11.25
C ASP A 168 9.18 2.50 10.06
N TRP A 169 8.15 3.01 9.38
CA TRP A 169 8.29 3.99 8.31
C TRP A 169 8.68 5.37 8.84
N ARG A 170 8.12 5.77 9.98
CA ARG A 170 8.46 7.04 10.63
C ARG A 170 9.93 7.09 10.99
N GLU A 171 10.44 6.05 11.65
CA GLU A 171 11.86 5.92 12.00
C GLU A 171 12.75 5.95 10.76
N HIS A 172 12.40 5.19 9.74
CA HIS A 172 13.12 5.15 8.48
C HIS A 172 13.22 6.55 7.80
N PHE A 173 12.15 7.33 7.82
CA PHE A 173 12.13 8.67 7.23
C PHE A 173 12.88 9.69 8.10
N LEU A 174 12.83 9.55 9.43
CA LEU A 174 13.64 10.37 10.36
C LEU A 174 15.13 10.15 10.14
N GLU A 175 15.58 8.90 10.05
CA GLU A 175 16.98 8.59 9.74
C GLU A 175 17.43 9.21 8.41
N ARG A 176 16.56 9.16 7.40
CA ARG A 176 16.85 9.73 6.09
C ARG A 176 17.00 11.24 6.15
N LEU A 177 16.13 11.90 6.90
CA LEU A 177 16.17 13.34 7.14
C LEU A 177 17.47 13.76 7.88
N ALA A 178 17.88 13.00 8.90
CA ALA A 178 19.10 13.22 9.65
C ALA A 178 20.34 13.12 8.74
N ARG A 179 20.41 12.15 7.83
CA ARG A 179 21.49 12.02 6.85
C ARG A 179 21.56 13.21 5.89
N MET A 180 20.43 13.75 5.44
CA MET A 180 20.41 14.96 4.61
C MET A 180 21.03 16.16 5.32
N THR A 181 20.75 16.32 6.61
CA THR A 181 21.25 17.45 7.42
C THR A 181 22.77 17.35 7.62
N SER A 182 23.29 16.14 7.86
CA SER A 182 24.74 15.93 8.03
C SER A 182 25.54 16.16 6.73
N MET A 183 24.98 15.88 5.57
CA MET A 183 25.63 16.10 4.26
C MET A 183 25.73 17.59 3.87
N HIS A 184 24.94 18.48 4.47
CA HIS A 184 24.99 19.93 4.20
C HIS A 184 25.84 20.72 5.23
N SER A 185 26.38 20.02 6.24
CA SER A 185 27.20 20.63 7.31
C SER A 185 28.69 20.40 7.10
N THR A 186 29.10 19.80 5.97
CA THR A 186 30.48 19.61 5.50
C THR A 186 30.74 20.42 4.26
#